data_fb96ea87ee95c0c516b24cb13bda022d
#
_entry.id   fb96ea87ee95c0c516b24cb13bda022d
#
_cell.length_a   1.000
_cell.length_b   1.000
_cell.length_c   1.000
_cell.angle_alpha   90.00
_cell.angle_beta   90.00
_cell.angle_gamma   90.00
#
_symmetry.space_group_name_H-M   'P 1'
#
loop_
_entity.id
_entity.type
_entity.pdbx_description
1 polymer ?
#
loop_
_entity_poly.entity_id
_entity_poly.type
_entity_poly.pdbx_seq_one_letter_code
_entity_poly.pdbx_strand_id
1 'polypeptide(L)'
;MSVSVQQILGFLRAVAPQELALDWDNVGLLVDAGQPVDGVLTTLDITPAVVREAVENDCQLIVSHHPVIFHPLEPRDVPFQLVQNGISAICMHTNLDAAPGGVNDTLCDILGIAAEGRESFAEGCGRIGTTMPTTVEALAKFCAATLHSGVKYVNGQKPVTCLAEVSG
;
A
#
# COMPACT_ATOMS: atom_id res chain seq x y z
N MET A 1 -25.21 1.71 -9.86
CA MET A 1 -25.20 0.23 -9.92
C MET A 1 -24.28 -0.26 -8.82
N SER A 2 -24.87 -0.87 -7.81
CA SER A 2 -24.09 -1.47 -6.72
C SER A 2 -23.38 -2.75 -7.19
N VAL A 3 -22.20 -2.99 -6.68
CA VAL A 3 -21.39 -4.20 -6.92
C VAL A 3 -21.20 -4.96 -5.62
N SER A 4 -20.88 -6.26 -5.69
CA SER A 4 -20.55 -7.02 -4.48
C SER A 4 -19.11 -6.80 -4.06
N VAL A 5 -18.84 -6.90 -2.76
CA VAL A 5 -17.46 -6.88 -2.22
C VAL A 5 -16.59 -7.93 -2.92
N GLN A 6 -17.15 -9.11 -3.25
CA GLN A 6 -16.43 -10.18 -3.93
C GLN A 6 -16.01 -9.82 -5.37
N GLN A 7 -16.81 -9.02 -6.09
CA GLN A 7 -16.44 -8.54 -7.42
C GLN A 7 -15.26 -7.57 -7.33
N ILE A 8 -15.26 -6.66 -6.35
CA ILE A 8 -14.15 -5.74 -6.11
C ILE A 8 -12.90 -6.51 -5.68
N LEU A 9 -13.04 -7.45 -4.76
CA LEU A 9 -11.94 -8.32 -4.33
C LEU A 9 -11.32 -9.07 -5.51
N GLY A 10 -12.15 -9.62 -6.41
CA GLY A 10 -11.68 -10.29 -7.62
C GLY A 10 -10.87 -9.37 -8.53
N PHE A 11 -11.30 -8.11 -8.70
CA PHE A 11 -10.55 -7.10 -9.44
C PHE A 11 -9.21 -6.77 -8.76
N LEU A 12 -9.21 -6.53 -7.45
CA LEU A 12 -7.99 -6.21 -6.69
C LEU A 12 -6.98 -7.36 -6.70
N ARG A 13 -7.45 -8.62 -6.65
CA ARG A 13 -6.60 -9.81 -6.78
C ARG A 13 -5.97 -9.95 -8.18
N ALA A 14 -6.61 -9.43 -9.22
CA ALA A 14 -6.01 -9.40 -10.54
C ALA A 14 -4.90 -8.34 -10.65
N VAL A 15 -5.00 -7.25 -9.87
CA VAL A 15 -3.96 -6.20 -9.79
C VAL A 15 -2.79 -6.65 -8.92
N ALA A 16 -3.07 -7.20 -7.75
CA ALA A 16 -2.07 -7.70 -6.80
C ALA A 16 -2.53 -9.05 -6.23
N PRO A 17 -2.10 -10.15 -6.83
CA PRO A 17 -2.42 -11.51 -6.39
C PRO A 17 -2.06 -11.74 -4.92
N GLN A 18 -2.92 -12.48 -4.22
CA GLN A 18 -2.75 -12.75 -2.79
C GLN A 18 -1.47 -13.58 -2.52
N GLU A 19 -1.06 -14.38 -3.49
CA GLU A 19 0.12 -15.23 -3.45
C GLU A 19 1.44 -14.44 -3.43
N LEU A 20 1.39 -13.13 -3.71
CA LEU A 20 2.53 -12.22 -3.58
C LEU A 20 2.72 -11.69 -2.15
N ALA A 21 1.74 -11.89 -1.27
CA ALA A 21 1.87 -11.48 0.12
C ALA A 21 2.89 -12.35 0.85
N LEU A 22 3.58 -11.75 1.81
CA LEU A 22 4.49 -12.48 2.69
C LEU A 22 3.70 -13.46 3.59
N ASP A 23 4.30 -14.59 3.95
CA ASP A 23 3.64 -15.68 4.69
C ASP A 23 3.03 -15.27 6.03
N TRP A 24 3.57 -14.24 6.66
CA TRP A 24 3.08 -13.71 7.94
C TRP A 24 1.97 -12.66 7.80
N ASP A 25 1.69 -12.21 6.57
CA ASP A 25 0.80 -11.07 6.32
C ASP A 25 -0.68 -11.48 6.31
N ASN A 26 -1.57 -10.50 6.52
CA ASN A 26 -3.01 -10.69 6.53
C ASN A 26 -3.68 -9.78 5.52
N VAL A 27 -3.77 -10.22 4.28
CA VAL A 27 -4.31 -9.47 3.14
C VAL A 27 -5.64 -10.03 2.64
N GLY A 28 -6.33 -9.25 1.83
CA GLY A 28 -7.61 -9.62 1.22
C GLY A 28 -8.82 -9.12 2.01
N LEU A 29 -9.93 -9.85 1.95
CA LEU A 29 -11.17 -9.46 2.63
C LEU A 29 -11.08 -9.79 4.12
N LEU A 30 -10.86 -8.78 4.96
CA LEU A 30 -10.70 -8.93 6.41
C LEU A 30 -12.00 -8.76 7.18
N VAL A 31 -12.92 -7.94 6.68
CA VAL A 31 -14.24 -7.73 7.25
C VAL A 31 -15.27 -7.74 6.13
N ASP A 32 -16.28 -8.58 6.24
CA ASP A 32 -17.43 -8.63 5.33
C ASP A 32 -18.71 -8.25 6.09
N ALA A 33 -19.26 -7.10 5.80
CA ALA A 33 -20.52 -6.61 6.38
C ALA A 33 -21.75 -7.06 5.57
N GLY A 34 -21.56 -7.77 4.46
CA GLY A 34 -22.63 -8.35 3.65
C GLY A 34 -23.47 -7.32 2.88
N GLN A 35 -22.99 -6.08 2.75
CA GLN A 35 -23.71 -5.02 2.05
C GLN A 35 -23.24 -4.90 0.59
N PRO A 36 -24.14 -4.55 -0.35
CA PRO A 36 -23.73 -4.12 -1.68
C PRO A 36 -22.94 -2.82 -1.60
N VAL A 37 -21.99 -2.63 -2.49
CA VAL A 37 -21.06 -1.49 -2.50
C VAL A 37 -21.44 -0.51 -3.61
N ASP A 38 -21.73 0.73 -3.22
CA ASP A 38 -21.91 1.87 -4.10
C ASP A 38 -20.77 2.90 -3.94
N GLY A 39 -20.18 2.99 -2.72
CA GLY A 39 -19.07 3.85 -2.38
C GLY A 39 -17.88 3.08 -1.82
N VAL A 40 -16.66 3.47 -2.24
CA VAL A 40 -15.39 2.92 -1.76
C VAL A 40 -14.50 4.06 -1.25
N LEU A 41 -13.97 3.90 -0.04
CA LEU A 41 -12.96 4.78 0.53
C LEU A 41 -11.61 4.07 0.51
N THR A 42 -10.55 4.75 0.09
CA THR A 42 -9.18 4.21 0.14
C THR A 42 -8.35 4.93 1.20
N THR A 43 -7.54 4.19 1.93
CA THR A 43 -6.75 4.74 3.04
C THR A 43 -5.47 3.94 3.26
N LEU A 44 -4.53 4.51 3.99
CA LEU A 44 -3.38 3.78 4.51
C LEU A 44 -3.80 2.90 5.70
N ASP A 45 -4.40 3.51 6.72
CA ASP A 45 -4.83 2.86 7.95
C ASP A 45 -6.35 3.00 8.17
N ILE A 46 -7.02 1.93 8.63
CA ILE A 46 -8.41 2.03 9.05
C ILE A 46 -8.47 2.41 10.53
N THR A 47 -8.66 3.69 10.79
CA THR A 47 -8.84 4.25 12.14
C THR A 47 -10.32 4.52 12.43
N PRO A 48 -10.72 4.75 13.72
CA PRO A 48 -12.09 5.18 14.01
C PRO A 48 -12.51 6.48 13.30
N ALA A 49 -11.56 7.35 12.95
CA ALA A 49 -11.83 8.56 12.16
C ALA A 49 -12.18 8.20 10.71
N VAL A 50 -11.43 7.29 10.11
CA VAL A 50 -11.69 6.81 8.74
C VAL A 50 -13.03 6.06 8.65
N VAL A 51 -13.41 5.27 9.68
CA VAL A 51 -14.73 4.64 9.72
C VAL A 51 -15.85 5.69 9.73
N ARG A 52 -15.71 6.76 10.54
CA ARG A 52 -16.70 7.87 10.52
C ARG A 52 -16.76 8.56 9.17
N GLU A 53 -15.61 8.82 8.56
CA GLU A 53 -15.53 9.40 7.22
C GLU A 53 -16.23 8.53 6.17
N ALA A 54 -16.05 7.21 6.23
CA ALA A 54 -16.76 6.28 5.35
C ALA A 54 -18.27 6.33 5.54
N VAL A 55 -18.75 6.41 6.80
CA VAL A 55 -20.19 6.59 7.11
C VAL A 55 -20.71 7.92 6.56
N GLU A 56 -20.00 9.02 6.80
CA GLU A 56 -20.40 10.37 6.35
C GLU A 56 -20.44 10.49 4.82
N ASN A 57 -19.64 9.70 4.10
CA ASN A 57 -19.61 9.66 2.63
C ASN A 57 -20.39 8.48 2.03
N ASP A 58 -21.19 7.79 2.82
CA ASP A 58 -22.01 6.64 2.39
C ASP A 58 -21.19 5.56 1.66
N CYS A 59 -20.01 5.23 2.18
CA CYS A 59 -19.14 4.17 1.66
C CYS A 59 -19.38 2.85 2.41
N GLN A 60 -19.65 1.77 1.66
CA GLN A 60 -19.84 0.42 2.20
C GLN A 60 -18.58 -0.43 2.17
N LEU A 61 -17.50 0.08 1.59
CA LEU A 61 -16.22 -0.61 1.53
C LEU A 61 -15.07 0.35 1.81
N ILE A 62 -14.12 -0.09 2.64
CA ILE A 62 -12.82 0.55 2.78
C ILE A 62 -11.76 -0.40 2.22
N VAL A 63 -10.89 0.12 1.34
CA VAL A 63 -9.68 -0.58 0.87
C VAL A 63 -8.50 0.11 1.52
N SER A 64 -7.75 -0.63 2.33
CA SER A 64 -6.58 -0.12 3.05
C SER A 64 -5.29 -0.80 2.60
N HIS A 65 -4.17 -0.12 2.83
CA HIS A 65 -2.85 -0.73 2.72
C HIS A 65 -2.57 -1.59 3.96
N HIS A 66 -2.60 -1.01 5.15
CA HIS A 66 -2.37 -1.76 6.38
C HIS A 66 -3.59 -2.60 6.79
N PRO A 67 -3.36 -3.83 7.29
CA PRO A 67 -4.44 -4.71 7.71
C PRO A 67 -5.12 -4.19 8.98
N VAL A 68 -6.45 -4.13 8.97
CA VAL A 68 -7.25 -3.76 10.14
C VAL A 68 -7.31 -4.87 11.20
N ILE A 69 -6.97 -6.09 10.81
CA ILE A 69 -6.85 -7.26 11.69
C ILE A 69 -5.45 -7.82 11.54
N PHE A 70 -4.59 -7.60 12.53
CA PHE A 70 -3.23 -8.13 12.58
C PHE A 70 -2.96 -8.93 13.87
N HIS A 71 -3.75 -8.69 14.90
CA HIS A 71 -3.70 -9.37 16.20
C HIS A 71 -5.09 -9.92 16.55
N PRO A 72 -5.20 -10.83 17.56
CA PRO A 72 -6.49 -11.24 18.08
C PRO A 72 -7.34 -10.03 18.48
N LEU A 73 -8.62 -10.04 18.12
CA LEU A 73 -9.53 -8.91 18.32
C LEU A 73 -9.95 -8.79 19.78
N GLU A 74 -10.04 -7.54 20.26
CA GLU A 74 -10.65 -7.17 21.54
C GLU A 74 -11.99 -6.46 21.33
N PRO A 75 -12.93 -6.54 22.32
CA PRO A 75 -14.22 -5.87 22.22
C PRO A 75 -14.07 -4.35 22.19
N ARG A 76 -14.22 -3.69 21.11
CA ARG A 76 -14.09 -2.26 20.76
C ARG A 76 -13.09 -1.98 19.65
N ASP A 77 -12.43 -2.99 19.14
CA ASP A 77 -11.54 -2.82 17.99
C ASP A 77 -12.30 -2.33 16.75
N VAL A 78 -11.56 -1.72 15.85
CA VAL A 78 -12.11 -1.10 14.63
C VAL A 78 -12.97 -2.07 13.80
N PRO A 79 -12.63 -3.37 13.66
CA PRO A 79 -13.46 -4.32 12.92
C PRO A 79 -14.91 -4.41 13.41
N PHE A 80 -15.16 -4.27 14.72
CA PHE A 80 -16.55 -4.24 15.24
C PHE A 80 -17.30 -2.97 14.84
N GLN A 81 -16.59 -1.83 14.77
CA GLN A 81 -17.18 -0.57 14.29
C GLN A 81 -17.53 -0.66 12.80
N LEU A 82 -16.70 -1.31 11.99
CA LEU A 82 -16.95 -1.57 10.59
C LEU A 82 -18.26 -2.37 10.41
N VAL A 83 -18.37 -3.51 11.08
CA VAL A 83 -19.58 -4.36 10.99
C VAL A 83 -20.82 -3.63 11.46
N GLN A 84 -20.74 -2.90 12.58
CA GLN A 84 -21.88 -2.12 13.12
C GLN A 84 -22.40 -1.05 12.15
N ASN A 85 -21.53 -0.53 11.29
CA ASN A 85 -21.87 0.48 10.30
C ASN A 85 -22.11 -0.10 8.89
N GLY A 86 -22.13 -1.42 8.73
CA GLY A 86 -22.34 -2.08 7.44
C GLY A 86 -21.19 -1.88 6.45
N ILE A 87 -19.96 -1.66 6.94
CA ILE A 87 -18.76 -1.38 6.13
C ILE A 87 -17.89 -2.62 6.07
N SER A 88 -17.52 -3.03 4.86
CA SER A 88 -16.54 -4.08 4.62
C SER A 88 -15.13 -3.49 4.51
N ALA A 89 -14.09 -4.32 4.76
CA ALA A 89 -12.69 -3.90 4.65
C ALA A 89 -11.86 -4.93 3.88
N ILE A 90 -11.13 -4.44 2.88
CA ILE A 90 -10.15 -5.21 2.11
C ILE A 90 -8.77 -4.59 2.37
N CYS A 91 -7.78 -5.45 2.62
CA CYS A 91 -6.38 -5.07 2.78
C CYS A 91 -5.57 -5.48 1.54
N MET A 92 -4.79 -4.54 1.03
CA MET A 92 -3.81 -4.73 -0.05
C MET A 92 -2.45 -4.23 0.47
N HIS A 93 -1.68 -5.10 1.09
CA HIS A 93 -0.45 -4.80 1.83
C HIS A 93 0.80 -5.30 1.08
N THR A 94 1.52 -6.25 1.60
CA THR A 94 2.76 -6.73 0.96
C THR A 94 2.55 -7.32 -0.43
N ASN A 95 1.38 -7.84 -0.72
CA ASN A 95 1.02 -8.26 -2.08
C ASN A 95 0.97 -7.08 -3.07
N LEU A 96 0.56 -5.89 -2.63
CA LEU A 96 0.59 -4.67 -3.45
C LEU A 96 2.01 -4.09 -3.54
N ASP A 97 2.81 -4.22 -2.49
CA ASP A 97 4.22 -3.83 -2.52
C ASP A 97 5.00 -4.66 -3.56
N ALA A 98 4.76 -5.97 -3.61
CA ALA A 98 5.45 -6.89 -4.50
C ALA A 98 4.91 -6.90 -5.93
N ALA A 99 3.66 -6.52 -6.15
CA ALA A 99 3.00 -6.59 -7.45
C ALA A 99 3.71 -5.75 -8.52
N PRO A 100 3.77 -6.21 -9.77
CA PRO A 100 4.17 -5.38 -10.90
C PRO A 100 3.26 -4.15 -11.01
N GLY A 101 3.86 -2.96 -11.10
CA GLY A 101 3.13 -1.68 -11.08
C GLY A 101 2.55 -1.30 -9.71
N GLY A 102 2.88 -2.02 -8.67
CA GLY A 102 2.49 -1.74 -7.29
C GLY A 102 3.30 -0.61 -6.64
N VAL A 103 3.35 -0.62 -5.31
CA VAL A 103 3.93 0.50 -4.53
C VAL A 103 5.41 0.71 -4.86
N ASN A 104 6.23 -0.36 -4.85
CA ASN A 104 7.66 -0.23 -5.11
C ASN A 104 7.96 0.18 -6.57
N ASP A 105 7.25 -0.34 -7.55
CA ASP A 105 7.43 0.10 -8.93
C ASP A 105 7.04 1.57 -9.11
N THR A 106 5.95 2.01 -8.47
CA THR A 106 5.53 3.42 -8.47
C THR A 106 6.58 4.31 -7.79
N LEU A 107 7.14 3.88 -6.65
CA LEU A 107 8.20 4.60 -5.95
C LEU A 107 9.46 4.73 -6.82
N CYS A 108 9.85 3.65 -7.49
CA CYS A 108 10.95 3.66 -8.46
C CYS A 108 10.73 4.69 -9.57
N ASP A 109 9.54 4.73 -10.16
CA ASP A 109 9.20 5.67 -11.23
C ASP A 109 9.30 7.12 -10.75
N ILE A 110 8.78 7.40 -9.55
CA ILE A 110 8.85 8.71 -8.91
C ILE A 110 10.31 9.12 -8.62
N LEU A 111 11.15 8.19 -8.21
CA LEU A 111 12.56 8.44 -7.88
C LEU A 111 13.49 8.40 -9.09
N GLY A 112 12.97 8.12 -10.29
CA GLY A 112 13.73 8.11 -11.54
C GLY A 112 14.66 6.90 -11.67
N ILE A 113 14.30 5.77 -11.05
CA ILE A 113 14.97 4.49 -11.27
C ILE A 113 14.45 3.90 -12.59
N ALA A 114 15.35 3.64 -13.53
CA ALA A 114 14.98 3.14 -14.83
C ALA A 114 14.18 1.83 -14.75
N ALA A 115 13.10 1.72 -15.54
CA ALA A 115 12.31 0.49 -15.58
C ALA A 115 13.08 -0.66 -16.26
N GLU A 116 13.89 -0.33 -17.28
CA GLU A 116 14.75 -1.30 -17.94
C GLU A 116 15.89 -1.75 -17.01
N GLY A 117 16.00 -3.05 -16.79
CA GLY A 117 17.01 -3.65 -15.91
C GLY A 117 16.72 -3.47 -14.42
N ARG A 118 15.51 -3.06 -14.04
CA ARG A 118 15.03 -3.06 -12.67
C ARG A 118 14.84 -4.49 -12.17
N GLU A 119 15.42 -4.81 -11.02
CA GLU A 119 15.34 -6.13 -10.41
C GLU A 119 14.60 -6.05 -9.07
N SER A 120 13.91 -7.14 -8.74
CA SER A 120 13.24 -7.31 -7.44
C SER A 120 14.20 -7.93 -6.42
N PHE A 121 14.10 -7.53 -5.15
CA PHE A 121 14.80 -8.15 -4.01
C PHE A 121 13.91 -8.11 -2.76
N ALA A 122 14.40 -8.61 -1.62
CA ALA A 122 13.66 -8.66 -0.35
C ALA A 122 12.25 -9.29 -0.53
N GLU A 123 12.21 -10.51 -1.11
CA GLU A 123 10.96 -11.27 -1.33
C GLU A 123 9.90 -10.50 -2.15
N GLY A 124 10.35 -9.60 -3.04
CA GLY A 124 9.48 -8.77 -3.85
C GLY A 124 9.19 -7.38 -3.28
N CYS A 125 9.48 -7.14 -2.00
CA CYS A 125 9.22 -5.87 -1.33
C CYS A 125 10.28 -4.80 -1.55
N GLY A 126 11.17 -4.97 -2.52
CA GLY A 126 12.15 -3.97 -2.90
C GLY A 126 12.48 -4.01 -4.38
N ARG A 127 13.02 -2.91 -4.87
CA ARG A 127 13.51 -2.76 -6.26
C ARG A 127 14.92 -2.19 -6.25
N ILE A 128 15.71 -2.64 -7.21
CA ILE A 128 17.05 -2.11 -7.49
C ILE A 128 17.19 -1.83 -8.97
N GLY A 129 17.79 -0.70 -9.34
CA GLY A 129 17.99 -0.35 -10.75
C GLY A 129 18.92 0.84 -10.91
N THR A 130 19.18 1.19 -12.17
CA THR A 130 20.05 2.30 -12.51
C THR A 130 19.33 3.63 -12.46
N THR A 131 20.08 4.69 -12.18
CA THR A 131 19.59 6.09 -12.23
C THR A 131 20.62 6.97 -12.93
N MET A 132 20.21 8.18 -13.30
CA MET A 132 21.15 9.19 -13.78
C MET A 132 22.21 9.48 -12.70
N PRO A 133 23.49 9.56 -13.06
CA PRO A 133 24.57 9.81 -12.10
C PRO A 133 24.27 11.07 -11.27
N THR A 134 24.33 10.94 -9.95
CA THR A 134 24.05 12.04 -9.02
C THR A 134 24.93 11.93 -7.77
N THR A 135 24.83 12.89 -6.86
CA THR A 135 25.47 12.83 -5.53
C THR A 135 24.43 12.44 -4.48
N VAL A 136 24.88 11.87 -3.36
CA VAL A 136 24.01 11.52 -2.23
C VAL A 136 23.23 12.75 -1.73
N GLU A 137 23.88 13.92 -1.67
CA GLU A 137 23.23 15.17 -1.24
C GLU A 137 22.14 15.63 -2.22
N ALA A 138 22.42 15.57 -3.53
CA ALA A 138 21.46 15.97 -4.56
C ALA A 138 20.26 15.00 -4.57
N LEU A 139 20.51 13.70 -4.43
CA LEU A 139 19.48 12.68 -4.31
C LEU A 139 18.61 12.90 -3.06
N ALA A 140 19.21 13.17 -1.89
CA ALA A 140 18.48 13.44 -0.67
C ALA A 140 17.55 14.67 -0.78
N LYS A 141 18.03 15.76 -1.42
CA LYS A 141 17.21 16.94 -1.72
C LYS A 141 16.05 16.61 -2.67
N PHE A 142 16.33 15.84 -3.70
CA PHE A 142 15.32 15.39 -4.65
C PHE A 142 14.23 14.55 -3.95
N CYS A 143 14.62 13.54 -3.18
CA CYS A 143 13.68 12.71 -2.41
C CYS A 143 12.85 13.56 -1.44
N ALA A 144 13.47 14.50 -0.70
CA ALA A 144 12.75 15.37 0.23
C ALA A 144 11.69 16.22 -0.48
N ALA A 145 12.02 16.78 -1.64
CA ALA A 145 11.11 17.60 -2.43
C ALA A 145 9.98 16.79 -3.06
N THR A 146 10.32 15.61 -3.60
CA THR A 146 9.38 14.75 -4.35
C THR A 146 8.41 14.04 -3.43
N LEU A 147 8.90 13.54 -2.28
CA LEU A 147 8.09 12.80 -1.31
C LEU A 147 7.51 13.70 -0.20
N HIS A 148 7.76 15.00 -0.26
CA HIS A 148 7.30 15.98 0.74
C HIS A 148 7.64 15.59 2.18
N SER A 149 8.83 15.00 2.40
CA SER A 149 9.23 14.43 3.68
C SER A 149 10.67 14.80 4.05
N GLY A 150 10.99 14.76 5.34
CA GLY A 150 12.35 14.93 5.82
C GLY A 150 13.22 13.73 5.47
N VAL A 151 14.43 13.97 4.96
CA VAL A 151 15.39 12.92 4.59
C VAL A 151 16.62 12.99 5.48
N LYS A 152 17.01 11.85 6.06
CA LYS A 152 18.30 11.67 6.72
C LYS A 152 19.23 10.89 5.80
N TYR A 153 20.48 11.31 5.66
CA TYR A 153 21.44 10.63 4.79
C TYR A 153 22.85 10.65 5.37
N VAL A 154 23.66 9.70 4.92
CA VAL A 154 25.11 9.66 5.16
C VAL A 154 25.80 10.09 3.88
N ASN A 155 26.59 11.16 3.95
CA ASN A 155 27.27 11.69 2.76
C ASN A 155 28.41 10.79 2.33
N GLY A 156 28.25 10.09 1.20
CA GLY A 156 29.28 9.32 0.53
C GLY A 156 30.04 10.14 -0.50
N GLN A 157 31.30 9.80 -0.74
CA GLN A 157 32.15 10.48 -1.73
C GLN A 157 31.96 9.96 -3.16
N LYS A 158 31.32 8.80 -3.32
CA LYS A 158 31.10 8.18 -4.63
C LYS A 158 29.84 8.71 -5.30
N PRO A 159 29.82 8.88 -6.63
CA PRO A 159 28.60 9.16 -7.36
C PRO A 159 27.60 7.99 -7.20
N VAL A 160 26.33 8.33 -7.15
CA VAL A 160 25.22 7.37 -7.13
C VAL A 160 24.78 7.13 -8.56
N THR A 161 24.84 5.89 -9.02
CA THR A 161 24.41 5.45 -10.36
C THR A 161 23.44 4.28 -10.31
N CYS A 162 23.25 3.71 -9.12
CA CYS A 162 22.31 2.62 -8.85
C CYS A 162 21.61 2.91 -7.53
N LEU A 163 20.32 2.68 -7.49
CA LEU A 163 19.48 2.83 -6.30
C LEU A 163 18.80 1.51 -5.99
N ALA A 164 18.73 1.21 -4.72
CA ALA A 164 17.84 0.20 -4.17
C ALA A 164 16.86 0.92 -3.24
N GLU A 165 15.60 0.55 -3.32
CA GLU A 165 14.54 1.10 -2.47
C GLU A 165 13.65 -0.01 -1.94
N VAL A 166 13.01 0.24 -0.81
CA VAL A 166 12.02 -0.63 -0.16
C VAL A 166 10.95 0.28 0.40
N SER A 167 9.68 -0.04 0.14
CA SER A 167 8.53 0.57 0.81
C SER A 167 8.21 -0.19 2.10
N GLY A 168 7.86 0.49 3.17
CA GLY A 168 7.41 -0.11 4.41
C GLY A 168 8.34 0.09 5.57
#